data_8a0ee8eb50f1fe43c87a2fc20902f1df
#
_entry.id   8a0ee8eb50f1fe43c87a2fc20902f1df
#
_cell.length_a   1.000
_cell.length_b   1.000
_cell.length_c   1.000
_cell.angle_alpha   90.00
_cell.angle_beta   90.00
_cell.angle_gamma   90.00
#
_symmetry.space_group_name_H-M   'P 1'
#
loop_
_entity.id
_entity.type
_entity.pdbx_description
1 polymer ?
#
loop_
_entity_poly.entity_id
_entity_poly.type
_entity_poly.pdbx_seq_one_letter_code
_entity_poly.pdbx_strand_id
1 'polypeptide(L)'
;SGADQPARKTFNPLFIYGPSGCGKTHLVNAIGVRLRQMHPEKRVLYVSANVFQVQYVDARLNNKTNDFIHFYQSIDCLIVDDVQEFSGKEKTMEAFFHIFNHLHLNGRQIIMTSDCPPVELRDVEERMLTRFKWGMLAELESPDIQLRRDILRKLVRKDGLEISDDVIEYVAEHLQDNVRELEGFVNSMLAYSVVNGDV
;
A
#
# COMPACT_ATOMS: atom_id res chain seq x y z
N SER A 1 43.20 -2.58 -9.71
CA SER A 1 42.55 -1.33 -9.24
C SER A 1 41.05 -1.49 -9.27
N GLY A 2 40.49 -1.93 -8.14
CA GLY A 2 39.07 -2.04 -7.96
C GLY A 2 38.47 -0.65 -7.70
N ALA A 3 37.67 -0.14 -8.64
CA ALA A 3 36.87 1.05 -8.41
C ALA A 3 35.73 0.66 -7.46
N ASP A 4 35.73 1.25 -6.26
CA ASP A 4 34.62 1.25 -5.33
C ASP A 4 33.37 1.81 -6.03
N GLN A 5 32.44 0.94 -6.41
CA GLN A 5 31.10 1.38 -6.71
C GLN A 5 30.45 1.76 -5.38
N PRO A 6 29.92 3.01 -5.22
CA PRO A 6 29.20 3.37 -4.04
C PRO A 6 28.04 2.39 -3.87
N ALA A 7 27.94 1.79 -2.70
CA ALA A 7 26.88 0.86 -2.34
C ALA A 7 25.55 1.51 -2.72
N ARG A 8 24.89 1.03 -3.78
CA ARG A 8 23.52 1.41 -4.10
C ARG A 8 22.69 1.08 -2.86
N LYS A 9 22.15 2.11 -2.20
CA LYS A 9 21.17 1.91 -1.15
C LYS A 9 20.05 1.07 -1.75
N THR A 10 20.01 -0.21 -1.40
CA THR A 10 18.98 -1.12 -1.87
C THR A 10 17.70 -0.81 -1.13
N PHE A 11 16.71 -0.23 -1.81
CA PHE A 11 15.34 -0.03 -1.28
C PHE A 11 14.50 -1.31 -1.40
N ASN A 12 15.11 -2.47 -1.24
CA ASN A 12 14.43 -3.75 -1.38
C ASN A 12 14.66 -4.65 -0.15
N PRO A 13 13.60 -4.97 0.59
CA PRO A 13 12.22 -4.52 0.42
C PRO A 13 12.02 -3.06 0.80
N LEU A 14 10.97 -2.42 0.27
CA LEU A 14 10.44 -1.16 0.76
C LEU A 14 9.24 -1.42 1.64
N PHE A 15 9.31 -1.05 2.91
CA PHE A 15 8.24 -1.19 3.88
C PHE A 15 7.71 0.18 4.28
N ILE A 16 6.48 0.48 3.91
CA ILE A 16 5.80 1.76 4.17
C ILE A 16 4.78 1.54 5.27
N TYR A 17 4.88 2.28 6.36
CA TYR A 17 3.95 2.16 7.45
C TYR A 17 3.42 3.53 7.89
N GLY A 18 2.28 3.52 8.55
CA GLY A 18 1.63 4.71 9.06
C GLY A 18 0.16 4.43 9.39
N PRO A 19 -0.53 5.38 10.07
CA PRO A 19 -1.89 5.20 10.49
C PRO A 19 -2.82 4.89 9.32
N SER A 20 -3.93 4.21 9.61
CA SER A 20 -4.96 3.92 8.61
C SER A 20 -5.46 5.21 7.97
N GLY A 21 -5.61 5.20 6.64
CA GLY A 21 -6.11 6.36 5.89
C GLY A 21 -5.11 7.48 5.63
N CYS A 22 -3.82 7.32 5.95
CA CYS A 22 -2.78 8.32 5.64
C CYS A 22 -2.32 8.33 4.16
N GLY A 23 -2.87 7.46 3.31
CA GLY A 23 -2.59 7.44 1.87
C GLY A 23 -1.60 6.36 1.42
N LYS A 24 -1.29 5.35 2.24
CA LYS A 24 -0.38 4.25 1.88
C LYS A 24 -0.80 3.52 0.60
N THR A 25 -2.06 3.11 0.52
CA THR A 25 -2.62 2.42 -0.66
C THR A 25 -2.53 3.27 -1.92
N HIS A 26 -2.86 4.57 -1.83
CA HIS A 26 -2.71 5.50 -2.96
C HIS A 26 -1.26 5.61 -3.42
N LEU A 27 -0.32 5.71 -2.48
CA LEU A 27 1.10 5.81 -2.79
C LEU A 27 1.61 4.57 -3.52
N VAL A 28 1.34 3.37 -3.01
CA VAL A 28 1.83 2.13 -3.64
C VAL A 28 1.16 1.84 -4.98
N ASN A 29 -0.10 2.22 -5.15
CA ASN A 29 -0.77 2.17 -6.45
C ASN A 29 -0.11 3.13 -7.46
N ALA A 30 0.19 4.36 -7.06
CA ALA A 30 0.89 5.32 -7.90
C ALA A 30 2.28 4.82 -8.31
N ILE A 31 3.02 4.22 -7.38
CA ILE A 31 4.31 3.57 -7.66
C ILE A 31 4.13 2.45 -8.68
N GLY A 32 3.14 1.57 -8.49
CA GLY A 32 2.85 0.46 -9.39
C GLY A 32 2.52 0.90 -10.81
N VAL A 33 1.65 1.93 -10.93
CA VAL A 33 1.30 2.54 -12.23
C VAL A 33 2.54 3.14 -12.90
N ARG A 34 3.34 3.89 -12.16
CA ARG A 34 4.56 4.51 -12.68
C ARG A 34 5.57 3.48 -13.16
N LEU A 35 5.77 2.41 -12.38
CA LEU A 35 6.67 1.32 -12.77
C LEU A 35 6.24 0.63 -14.07
N ARG A 36 4.94 0.37 -14.25
CA ARG A 36 4.39 -0.19 -15.49
C ARG A 36 4.59 0.73 -16.69
N GLN A 37 4.46 2.04 -16.50
CA GLN A 37 4.68 3.03 -17.56
C GLN A 37 6.16 3.10 -17.97
N MET A 38 7.08 3.04 -16.99
CA MET A 38 8.52 3.13 -17.23
C MET A 38 9.12 1.82 -17.74
N HIS A 39 8.53 0.69 -17.34
CA HIS A 39 9.03 -0.67 -17.60
C HIS A 39 7.88 -1.57 -18.05
N PRO A 40 7.33 -1.38 -19.27
CA PRO A 40 6.18 -2.16 -19.76
C PRO A 40 6.45 -3.67 -19.84
N GLU A 41 7.72 -4.07 -19.98
CA GLU A 41 8.17 -5.46 -20.00
C GLU A 41 8.13 -6.14 -18.63
N LYS A 42 8.04 -5.36 -17.54
CA LYS A 42 8.05 -5.87 -16.16
C LYS A 42 6.66 -6.28 -15.70
N ARG A 43 6.61 -7.40 -15.00
CA ARG A 43 5.40 -7.86 -14.31
C ARG A 43 5.28 -7.18 -12.95
N VAL A 44 4.43 -6.17 -12.87
CA VAL A 44 4.12 -5.46 -11.61
C VAL A 44 2.77 -5.93 -11.12
N LEU A 45 2.73 -6.53 -9.94
CA LEU A 45 1.51 -7.02 -9.31
C LEU A 45 1.26 -6.26 -8.00
N TYR A 46 0.05 -5.73 -7.87
CA TYR A 46 -0.51 -5.25 -6.60
C TYR A 46 -1.51 -6.26 -6.06
N VAL A 47 -1.39 -6.58 -4.79
CA VAL A 47 -2.32 -7.45 -4.07
C VAL A 47 -2.41 -7.00 -2.60
N SER A 48 -3.61 -7.03 -2.00
CA SER A 48 -3.71 -6.90 -0.55
C SER A 48 -3.38 -8.23 0.13
N ALA A 49 -2.88 -8.17 1.37
CA ALA A 49 -2.59 -9.38 2.15
C ALA A 49 -3.82 -10.28 2.30
N ASN A 50 -5.01 -9.68 2.45
CA ASN A 50 -6.26 -10.42 2.53
C ASN A 50 -6.58 -11.18 1.22
N VAL A 51 -6.46 -10.52 0.07
CA VAL A 51 -6.65 -11.17 -1.25
C VAL A 51 -5.62 -12.27 -1.47
N PHE A 52 -4.37 -12.03 -1.14
CA PHE A 52 -3.31 -13.06 -1.17
C PHE A 52 -3.70 -14.28 -0.34
N GLN A 53 -4.19 -14.07 0.89
CA GLN A 53 -4.65 -15.15 1.76
C GLN A 53 -5.79 -15.95 1.12
N VAL A 54 -6.81 -15.27 0.59
CA VAL A 54 -7.96 -15.93 -0.06
C VAL A 54 -7.49 -16.79 -1.24
N GLN A 55 -6.64 -16.24 -2.10
CA GLN A 55 -6.06 -16.96 -3.23
C GLN A 55 -5.23 -18.19 -2.79
N TYR A 56 -4.44 -18.04 -1.73
CA TYR A 56 -3.65 -19.14 -1.18
C TYR A 56 -4.53 -20.27 -0.62
N VAL A 57 -5.56 -19.92 0.13
CA VAL A 57 -6.52 -20.89 0.68
C VAL A 57 -7.22 -21.64 -0.46
N ASP A 58 -7.68 -20.92 -1.48
CA ASP A 58 -8.30 -21.53 -2.68
C ASP A 58 -7.33 -22.48 -3.40
N ALA A 59 -6.10 -22.05 -3.60
CA ALA A 59 -5.06 -22.90 -4.21
C ALA A 59 -4.81 -24.19 -3.41
N ARG A 60 -4.83 -24.10 -2.07
CA ARG A 60 -4.70 -25.28 -1.20
C ARG A 60 -5.87 -26.23 -1.35
N LEU A 61 -7.09 -25.72 -1.32
CA LEU A 61 -8.31 -26.54 -1.46
C LEU A 61 -8.38 -27.26 -2.81
N ASN A 62 -7.81 -26.66 -3.84
CA ASN A 62 -7.79 -27.21 -5.21
C ASN A 62 -6.49 -27.94 -5.57
N ASN A 63 -5.60 -28.22 -4.61
CA ASN A 63 -4.28 -28.84 -4.81
C ASN A 63 -3.39 -28.11 -5.84
N LYS A 64 -3.50 -26.76 -5.93
CA LYS A 64 -2.77 -25.88 -6.84
C LYS A 64 -1.73 -24.98 -6.13
N THR A 65 -1.28 -25.38 -4.96
CA THR A 65 -0.33 -24.57 -4.15
C THR A 65 0.97 -24.29 -4.91
N ASN A 66 1.50 -25.27 -5.65
CA ASN A 66 2.72 -25.07 -6.43
C ASN A 66 2.52 -24.05 -7.56
N ASP A 67 1.41 -24.10 -8.26
CA ASP A 67 1.08 -23.14 -9.33
C ASP A 67 0.95 -21.73 -8.76
N PHE A 68 0.31 -21.59 -7.59
CA PHE A 68 0.20 -20.33 -6.86
C PHE A 68 1.58 -19.75 -6.50
N ILE A 69 2.46 -20.55 -5.91
CA ILE A 69 3.82 -20.14 -5.54
C ILE A 69 4.61 -19.73 -6.80
N HIS A 70 4.59 -20.54 -7.85
CA HIS A 70 5.30 -20.25 -9.10
C HIS A 70 4.80 -18.96 -9.77
N PHE A 71 3.49 -18.70 -9.75
CA PHE A 71 2.92 -17.47 -10.27
C PHE A 71 3.51 -16.26 -9.57
N TYR A 72 3.50 -16.22 -8.22
CA TYR A 72 4.05 -15.10 -7.47
C TYR A 72 5.58 -14.96 -7.63
N GLN A 73 6.29 -16.08 -7.73
CA GLN A 73 7.73 -16.08 -7.97
C GLN A 73 8.12 -15.55 -9.37
N SER A 74 7.19 -15.49 -10.31
CA SER A 74 7.41 -14.93 -11.65
C SER A 74 7.29 -13.41 -11.73
N ILE A 75 6.86 -12.74 -10.65
CA ILE A 75 6.63 -11.31 -10.59
C ILE A 75 7.95 -10.55 -10.47
N ASP A 76 8.09 -9.41 -11.17
CA ASP A 76 9.27 -8.56 -11.13
C ASP A 76 9.20 -7.50 -10.04
N CYS A 77 7.99 -6.99 -9.75
CA CYS A 77 7.72 -6.10 -8.64
C CYS A 77 6.41 -6.52 -7.96
N LEU A 78 6.52 -7.00 -6.74
CA LEU A 78 5.38 -7.40 -5.91
C LEU A 78 5.06 -6.31 -4.89
N ILE A 79 3.84 -5.78 -4.95
CA ILE A 79 3.31 -4.82 -3.99
C ILE A 79 2.26 -5.54 -3.14
N VAL A 80 2.50 -5.64 -1.83
CA VAL A 80 1.58 -6.26 -0.88
C VAL A 80 1.07 -5.20 0.10
N ASP A 81 -0.21 -4.92 0.01
CA ASP A 81 -0.86 -3.92 0.84
C ASP A 81 -1.42 -4.53 2.12
N ASP A 82 -1.30 -3.81 3.23
CA ASP A 82 -1.82 -4.18 4.54
C ASP A 82 -1.27 -5.52 5.10
N VAL A 83 0.05 -5.68 5.15
CA VAL A 83 0.68 -6.94 5.63
C VAL A 83 0.38 -7.27 7.09
N GLN A 84 -0.12 -6.33 7.91
CA GLN A 84 -0.62 -6.61 9.26
C GLN A 84 -1.78 -7.63 9.25
N GLU A 85 -2.50 -7.76 8.14
CA GLU A 85 -3.58 -8.75 7.95
C GLU A 85 -3.07 -10.21 7.90
N PHE A 86 -1.76 -10.42 7.77
CA PHE A 86 -1.14 -11.75 7.89
C PHE A 86 -1.04 -12.24 9.34
N SER A 87 -1.26 -11.38 10.32
CA SER A 87 -1.19 -11.73 11.74
C SER A 87 -2.04 -12.97 12.07
N GLY A 88 -1.42 -13.96 12.72
CA GLY A 88 -2.07 -15.22 13.07
C GLY A 88 -2.36 -16.18 11.90
N LYS A 89 -1.92 -15.86 10.68
CA LYS A 89 -2.15 -16.68 9.47
C LYS A 89 -0.90 -17.50 9.12
N GLU A 90 -0.47 -18.40 9.99
CA GLU A 90 0.81 -19.13 9.88
C GLU A 90 1.07 -19.74 8.51
N LYS A 91 0.10 -20.48 7.94
CA LYS A 91 0.26 -21.14 6.65
C LYS A 91 0.37 -20.17 5.47
N THR A 92 -0.35 -19.06 5.54
CA THR A 92 -0.28 -17.97 4.55
C THR A 92 1.06 -17.26 4.65
N MET A 93 1.53 -16.97 5.87
CA MET A 93 2.84 -16.38 6.10
C MET A 93 3.98 -17.27 5.63
N GLU A 94 3.89 -18.59 5.82
CA GLU A 94 4.88 -19.55 5.33
C GLU A 94 4.98 -19.49 3.79
N ALA A 95 3.84 -19.47 3.09
CA ALA A 95 3.81 -19.33 1.64
C ALA A 95 4.39 -17.98 1.20
N PHE A 96 4.01 -16.89 1.86
CA PHE A 96 4.55 -15.57 1.57
C PHE A 96 6.07 -15.49 1.83
N PHE A 97 6.55 -16.13 2.88
CA PHE A 97 7.98 -16.22 3.19
C PHE A 97 8.78 -16.89 2.05
N HIS A 98 8.29 -17.99 1.49
CA HIS A 98 8.93 -18.65 0.35
C HIS A 98 8.97 -17.75 -0.88
N ILE A 99 7.87 -17.07 -1.18
CA ILE A 99 7.78 -16.12 -2.29
C ILE A 99 8.73 -14.94 -2.06
N PHE A 100 8.71 -14.35 -0.87
CA PHE A 100 9.58 -13.23 -0.49
C PHE A 100 11.06 -13.58 -0.68
N ASN A 101 11.50 -14.71 -0.15
CA ASN A 101 12.89 -15.14 -0.26
C ASN A 101 13.30 -15.33 -1.72
N HIS A 102 12.46 -15.98 -2.52
CA HIS A 102 12.73 -16.18 -3.94
C HIS A 102 12.89 -14.85 -4.69
N LEU A 103 11.94 -13.94 -4.51
CA LEU A 103 11.97 -12.62 -5.16
C LEU A 103 13.19 -11.81 -4.71
N HIS A 104 13.46 -11.76 -3.43
CA HIS A 104 14.59 -11.01 -2.87
C HIS A 104 15.94 -11.53 -3.35
N LEU A 105 16.14 -12.85 -3.35
CA LEU A 105 17.38 -13.49 -3.85
C LEU A 105 17.62 -13.24 -5.34
N ASN A 106 16.55 -13.10 -6.12
CA ASN A 106 16.62 -12.82 -7.56
C ASN A 106 16.59 -11.31 -7.89
N GLY A 107 16.79 -10.45 -6.90
CA GLY A 107 16.84 -9.00 -7.11
C GLY A 107 15.50 -8.39 -7.57
N ARG A 108 14.38 -9.08 -7.31
CA ARG A 108 13.03 -8.59 -7.62
C ARG A 108 12.57 -7.63 -6.55
N GLN A 109 11.89 -6.56 -6.94
CA GLN A 109 11.42 -5.54 -6.01
C GLN A 109 10.21 -6.02 -5.20
N ILE A 110 10.24 -5.79 -3.89
CA ILE A 110 9.13 -6.03 -2.98
C ILE A 110 8.78 -4.72 -2.29
N ILE A 111 7.50 -4.35 -2.32
CA ILE A 111 6.96 -3.17 -1.65
C ILE A 111 5.82 -3.65 -0.74
N MET A 112 5.83 -3.24 0.51
CA MET A 112 4.83 -3.62 1.49
C MET A 112 4.28 -2.40 2.20
N THR A 113 3.01 -2.44 2.58
CA THR A 113 2.43 -1.45 3.48
C THR A 113 1.91 -2.09 4.75
N SER A 114 1.88 -1.31 5.82
CA SER A 114 1.33 -1.72 7.12
C SER A 114 0.77 -0.52 7.88
N ASP A 115 -0.13 -0.75 8.82
CA ASP A 115 -0.63 0.26 9.75
C ASP A 115 0.35 0.57 10.89
N CYS A 116 1.38 -0.29 11.08
CA CYS A 116 2.40 -0.15 12.11
C CYS A 116 3.78 -0.60 11.60
N PRO A 117 4.88 -0.18 12.27
CA PRO A 117 6.21 -0.65 11.95
C PRO A 117 6.37 -2.15 12.22
N PRO A 118 7.36 -2.83 11.61
CA PRO A 118 7.55 -4.28 11.78
C PRO A 118 7.68 -4.72 13.24
N VAL A 119 8.27 -3.90 14.11
CA VAL A 119 8.46 -4.23 15.54
C VAL A 119 7.15 -4.32 16.33
N GLU A 120 6.07 -3.71 15.83
CA GLU A 120 4.75 -3.70 16.47
C GLU A 120 3.81 -4.75 15.88
N LEU A 121 4.20 -5.44 14.80
CA LEU A 121 3.41 -6.53 14.23
C LEU A 121 3.31 -7.69 15.23
N ARG A 122 2.07 -8.09 15.51
CA ARG A 122 1.77 -9.20 16.43
C ARG A 122 1.56 -10.49 15.65
N ASP A 123 1.83 -11.61 16.31
CA ASP A 123 1.61 -12.96 15.75
C ASP A 123 2.25 -13.14 14.36
N VAL A 124 3.41 -12.54 14.14
CA VAL A 124 4.26 -12.67 12.97
C VAL A 124 5.59 -13.27 13.39
N GLU A 125 6.04 -14.30 12.68
CA GLU A 125 7.30 -14.98 13.01
C GLU A 125 8.51 -14.02 12.90
N GLU A 126 9.45 -14.16 13.82
CA GLU A 126 10.68 -13.34 13.90
C GLU A 126 11.47 -13.33 12.59
N ARG A 127 11.51 -14.46 11.88
CA ARG A 127 12.17 -14.56 10.58
C ARG A 127 11.54 -13.64 9.53
N MET A 128 10.22 -13.40 9.56
CA MET A 128 9.53 -12.46 8.68
C MET A 128 9.80 -11.01 9.09
N LEU A 129 9.72 -10.71 10.39
CA LEU A 129 10.02 -9.38 10.92
C LEU A 129 11.43 -8.92 10.54
N THR A 130 12.40 -9.82 10.64
CA THR A 130 13.79 -9.56 10.23
C THR A 130 13.86 -9.19 8.73
N ARG A 131 13.13 -9.90 7.88
CA ARG A 131 13.10 -9.64 6.43
C ARG A 131 12.44 -8.33 6.07
N PHE A 132 11.37 -7.97 6.76
CA PHE A 132 10.71 -6.68 6.56
C PHE A 132 11.64 -5.49 6.81
N LYS A 133 12.64 -5.67 7.69
CA LYS A 133 13.64 -4.65 8.03
C LYS A 133 14.88 -4.64 7.11
N TRP A 134 15.02 -5.59 6.19
CA TRP A 134 16.25 -5.72 5.38
C TRP A 134 16.53 -4.55 4.44
N GLY A 135 15.47 -3.90 3.97
CA GLY A 135 15.60 -2.77 3.04
C GLY A 135 15.33 -1.43 3.72
N MET A 136 14.38 -0.68 3.17
CA MET A 136 14.01 0.64 3.66
C MET A 136 12.68 0.60 4.42
N LEU A 137 12.66 1.23 5.60
CA LEU A 137 11.45 1.55 6.35
C LEU A 137 11.10 3.02 6.07
N ALA A 138 9.88 3.28 5.64
CA ALA A 138 9.37 4.63 5.39
C ALA A 138 8.07 4.85 6.17
N GLU A 139 8.07 5.86 7.03
CA GLU A 139 6.88 6.26 7.77
C GLU A 139 6.07 7.29 6.98
N LEU A 140 4.77 7.06 6.86
CA LEU A 140 3.80 8.02 6.37
C LEU A 140 3.03 8.59 7.56
N GLU A 141 3.20 9.87 7.80
CA GLU A 141 2.47 10.58 8.85
C GLU A 141 1.05 10.96 8.39
N SER A 142 0.17 11.15 9.36
CA SER A 142 -1.16 11.73 9.07
C SER A 142 -1.00 13.15 8.54
N PRO A 143 -1.82 13.56 7.56
CA PRO A 143 -1.73 14.90 6.98
C PRO A 143 -2.00 15.97 8.04
N ASP A 144 -1.20 17.06 8.03
CA ASP A 144 -1.48 18.25 8.80
C ASP A 144 -2.69 19.04 8.22
N ILE A 145 -3.13 20.08 8.92
CA ILE A 145 -4.30 20.87 8.50
C ILE A 145 -4.09 21.53 7.13
N GLN A 146 -2.89 21.99 6.82
CA GLN A 146 -2.61 22.61 5.52
C GLN A 146 -2.71 21.60 4.40
N LEU A 147 -2.12 20.43 4.59
CA LEU A 147 -2.20 19.34 3.61
C LEU A 147 -3.65 18.84 3.46
N ARG A 148 -4.45 18.76 4.54
CA ARG A 148 -5.87 18.42 4.47
C ARG A 148 -6.66 19.43 3.63
N ARG A 149 -6.41 20.73 3.79
CA ARG A 149 -7.02 21.79 2.95
C ARG A 149 -6.70 21.58 1.46
N ASP A 150 -5.43 21.32 1.16
CA ASP A 150 -4.97 21.15 -0.21
C ASP A 150 -5.58 19.89 -0.85
N ILE A 151 -5.68 18.80 -0.09
CA ILE A 151 -6.37 17.56 -0.52
C ILE A 151 -7.84 17.84 -0.80
N LEU A 152 -8.55 18.51 0.12
CA LEU A 152 -9.98 18.84 -0.06
C LEU A 152 -10.20 19.70 -1.29
N ARG A 153 -9.42 20.76 -1.49
CA ARG A 153 -9.52 21.62 -2.68
C ARG A 153 -9.29 20.83 -3.96
N LYS A 154 -8.34 19.90 -3.94
CA LYS A 154 -8.05 19.06 -5.10
C LYS A 154 -9.18 18.07 -5.41
N LEU A 155 -9.76 17.43 -4.39
CA LEU A 155 -10.89 16.51 -4.54
C LEU A 155 -12.11 17.23 -5.06
N VAL A 156 -12.48 18.37 -4.46
CA VAL A 156 -13.61 19.22 -4.87
C VAL A 156 -13.49 19.63 -6.34
N ARG A 157 -12.31 20.12 -6.76
CA ARG A 157 -12.07 20.50 -8.17
C ARG A 157 -12.15 19.32 -9.12
N LYS A 158 -11.63 18.15 -8.71
CA LYS A 158 -11.65 16.94 -9.54
C LYS A 158 -13.07 16.51 -9.87
N ASP A 159 -13.97 16.62 -8.90
CA ASP A 159 -15.37 16.19 -9.02
C ASP A 159 -16.30 17.31 -9.49
N GLY A 160 -15.76 18.49 -9.85
CA GLY A 160 -16.51 19.61 -10.37
C GLY A 160 -17.46 20.29 -9.38
N LEU A 161 -17.20 20.10 -8.08
CA LEU A 161 -17.97 20.72 -7.02
C LEU A 161 -17.47 22.15 -6.74
N GLU A 162 -18.39 23.07 -6.48
CA GLU A 162 -18.09 24.39 -5.94
C GLU A 162 -18.45 24.43 -4.44
N ILE A 163 -17.44 24.46 -3.60
CA ILE A 163 -17.59 24.52 -2.14
C ILE A 163 -16.86 25.78 -1.65
N SER A 164 -17.50 26.54 -0.77
CA SER A 164 -16.91 27.75 -0.20
C SER A 164 -15.65 27.43 0.64
N ASP A 165 -14.72 28.38 0.68
CA ASP A 165 -13.50 28.23 1.48
C ASP A 165 -13.79 28.03 2.99
N ASP A 166 -14.89 28.63 3.50
CA ASP A 166 -15.29 28.46 4.90
C ASP A 166 -15.68 27.01 5.21
N VAL A 167 -16.34 26.34 4.28
CA VAL A 167 -16.68 24.91 4.42
C VAL A 167 -15.44 24.05 4.33
N ILE A 168 -14.53 24.34 3.41
CA ILE A 168 -13.24 23.63 3.30
C ILE A 168 -12.45 23.77 4.62
N GLU A 169 -12.39 24.97 5.17
CA GLU A 169 -11.71 25.22 6.45
C GLU A 169 -12.34 24.42 7.58
N TYR A 170 -13.66 24.51 7.75
CA TYR A 170 -14.41 23.78 8.76
C TYR A 170 -14.15 22.27 8.67
N VAL A 171 -14.22 21.70 7.47
CA VAL A 171 -14.01 20.26 7.25
C VAL A 171 -12.56 19.87 7.55
N ALA A 172 -11.59 20.66 7.12
CA ALA A 172 -10.18 20.41 7.37
C ALA A 172 -9.82 20.45 8.87
N GLU A 173 -10.52 21.26 9.67
CA GLU A 173 -10.38 21.33 11.12
C GLU A 173 -10.99 20.15 11.86
N HIS A 174 -12.14 19.64 11.38
CA HIS A 174 -12.96 18.67 12.11
C HIS A 174 -12.73 17.22 11.64
N LEU A 175 -12.38 16.99 10.37
CA LEU A 175 -12.02 15.68 9.85
C LEU A 175 -10.50 15.51 9.90
N GLN A 176 -9.97 15.18 11.08
CA GLN A 176 -8.52 15.17 11.34
C GLN A 176 -7.88 13.80 11.14
N ASP A 177 -8.68 12.72 11.18
CA ASP A 177 -8.14 11.39 11.42
C ASP A 177 -7.52 10.74 10.17
N ASN A 178 -8.10 10.95 8.97
CA ASN A 178 -7.51 10.36 7.77
C ASN A 178 -8.02 10.96 6.45
N VAL A 179 -7.30 10.69 5.35
CA VAL A 179 -7.66 11.12 3.99
C VAL A 179 -8.96 10.47 3.51
N ARG A 180 -9.30 9.25 3.95
CA ARG A 180 -10.55 8.57 3.58
C ARG A 180 -11.79 9.30 4.08
N GLU A 181 -11.71 9.94 5.23
CA GLU A 181 -12.81 10.78 5.74
C GLU A 181 -13.04 12.00 4.86
N LEU A 182 -11.95 12.63 4.37
CA LEU A 182 -12.03 13.75 3.42
C LEU A 182 -12.66 13.31 2.09
N GLU A 183 -12.24 12.15 1.56
CA GLU A 183 -12.84 11.56 0.36
C GLU A 183 -14.33 11.21 0.58
N GLY A 184 -14.67 10.63 1.74
CA GLY A 184 -16.04 10.31 2.12
C GLY A 184 -16.93 11.56 2.19
N PHE A 185 -16.42 12.65 2.75
CA PHE A 185 -17.13 13.94 2.77
C PHE A 185 -17.41 14.44 1.34
N VAL A 186 -16.40 14.50 0.48
CA VAL A 186 -16.56 14.97 -0.92
C VAL A 186 -17.54 14.10 -1.69
N ASN A 187 -17.48 12.78 -1.54
CA ASN A 187 -18.42 11.84 -2.17
C ASN A 187 -19.85 12.06 -1.66
N SER A 188 -20.05 12.35 -0.37
CA SER A 188 -21.37 12.66 0.20
C SER A 188 -21.93 13.95 -0.35
N MET A 189 -21.08 14.98 -0.49
CA MET A 189 -21.48 16.27 -1.08
C MET A 189 -21.85 16.11 -2.55
N LEU A 190 -21.09 15.31 -3.31
CA LEU A 190 -21.39 15.02 -4.71
C LEU A 190 -22.76 14.32 -4.85
N ALA A 191 -23.01 13.29 -4.02
CA ALA A 191 -24.29 12.60 -4.03
C ALA A 191 -25.46 13.55 -3.67
N TYR A 192 -25.27 14.44 -2.70
CA TYR A 192 -26.25 15.44 -2.33
C TYR A 192 -26.56 16.42 -3.47
N SER A 193 -25.55 16.93 -4.15
CA SER A 193 -25.71 17.86 -5.28
C SER A 193 -26.47 17.22 -6.44
N VAL A 194 -26.19 15.96 -6.74
CA VAL A 194 -26.91 15.21 -7.81
C VAL A 194 -28.40 15.02 -7.48
N VAL A 195 -28.72 14.74 -6.20
CA VAL A 195 -30.12 14.50 -5.78
C VAL A 195 -30.94 15.79 -5.71
N ASN A 196 -30.34 16.90 -5.29
CA ASN A 196 -31.06 18.16 -5.05
C ASN A 196 -30.95 19.17 -6.19
N GLY A 197 -30.14 18.90 -7.22
CA GLY A 197 -29.99 19.77 -8.39
C GLY A 197 -29.31 21.11 -8.12
N ASP A 198 -28.69 21.27 -6.96
CA ASP A 198 -27.88 22.43 -6.58
C ASP A 198 -26.39 22.09 -6.81
N VAL A 199 -25.83 22.74 -7.78
CA VAL A 199 -24.37 22.85 -7.99
C VAL A 199 -23.96 24.23 -7.58
#